data_c0cbec32433d8ae0a211c54380bc6046
#
_entry.id   c0cbec32433d8ae0a211c54380bc6046
#
_cell.length_a   1.000
_cell.length_b   1.000
_cell.length_c   1.000
_cell.angle_alpha   90.00
_cell.angle_beta   90.00
_cell.angle_gamma   90.00
#
_symmetry.space_group_name_H-M   'P 1'
#
loop_
_entity.id
_entity.type
_entity.pdbx_description
1 polymer ?
#
loop_
_entity_poly.entity_id
_entity_poly.type
_entity_poly.pdbx_seq_one_letter_code
_entity_poly.pdbx_strand_id
1 'polypeptide(L)'
;MEASASTNVGARPAARSSSPAAARALSAVVFYALLALVPLSSVPYGSVEPLWTALFEASVFLLAALSAVEVALSGRRMSRAYVLALPGLALAAYALLQSFDLGGGAVSYDPYETRLVALLLFAYTAYLALLLGYADTERRLRALLYAVVLAGLASALFGIVRQTAQRGEQGFLLEYLRPNTGYAQFINKNHFAYLAEMALGVLLGLVAGRGVARAKALVLLALALPLWAALVLSNSRGGILAMLCQVVFLGASFGVTRARGTDAARGFKETPSTLDRVAGSKAARAGLVFALLLTITVGMVWLGGDTTADRVASVGEEVATGTTDATHAGRKDIWAATWRTFAAHPLAGVGFGGYWVAVSGQHEGSGGLVPQQAHNDYLEVLASGGVFGAAVVLAFLLLLVRQSAPRLRAGSAFARAACLGALTGLCGVAVHSLVEFGLHVPSNAFAALALAAAAATWHPLKRPKN
;
A
#
# COMPACT_ATOMS: atom_id res chain seq x y z
N MET A 1 27.35 -27.30 -67.20
CA MET A 1 26.45 -27.62 -66.07
C MET A 1 27.17 -27.14 -64.81
N GLU A 2 26.98 -25.89 -64.49
CA GLU A 2 27.59 -25.26 -63.29
C GLU A 2 26.58 -25.31 -62.16
N ALA A 3 26.96 -25.92 -61.04
CA ALA A 3 26.16 -25.95 -59.82
C ALA A 3 26.50 -24.73 -58.98
N SER A 4 25.54 -23.82 -58.85
CA SER A 4 25.60 -22.64 -58.00
C SER A 4 25.44 -23.08 -56.52
N ALA A 5 26.53 -22.88 -55.76
CA ALA A 5 26.49 -23.05 -54.30
C ALA A 5 26.00 -21.74 -53.66
N SER A 6 24.78 -21.72 -53.13
CA SER A 6 24.26 -20.63 -52.35
C SER A 6 24.84 -20.69 -50.91
N THR A 7 25.74 -19.76 -50.61
CA THR A 7 26.26 -19.52 -49.26
C THR A 7 25.19 -18.84 -48.41
N ASN A 8 24.59 -19.64 -47.49
CA ASN A 8 23.67 -19.19 -46.48
C ASN A 8 24.47 -18.42 -45.38
N VAL A 9 24.54 -17.11 -45.49
CA VAL A 9 25.16 -16.22 -44.47
C VAL A 9 24.19 -16.20 -43.28
N GLY A 10 24.44 -17.08 -42.32
CA GLY A 10 23.72 -17.09 -41.04
C GLY A 10 23.89 -15.74 -40.31
N ALA A 11 22.83 -14.95 -40.23
CA ALA A 11 22.79 -13.74 -39.42
C ALA A 11 23.16 -14.08 -37.97
N ARG A 12 24.34 -13.69 -37.53
CA ARG A 12 24.75 -13.78 -36.12
C ARG A 12 23.72 -12.99 -35.28
N PRO A 13 23.16 -13.60 -34.20
CA PRO A 13 22.31 -12.85 -33.30
C PRO A 13 23.13 -11.69 -32.73
N ALA A 14 22.62 -10.46 -32.90
CA ALA A 14 23.25 -9.25 -32.40
C ALA A 14 23.59 -9.43 -30.91
N ALA A 15 24.87 -9.38 -30.58
CA ALA A 15 25.38 -9.43 -29.22
C ALA A 15 24.68 -8.33 -28.42
N ARG A 16 23.93 -8.68 -27.36
CA ARG A 16 23.38 -7.71 -26.43
C ARG A 16 24.55 -6.91 -25.86
N SER A 17 24.70 -5.66 -26.28
CA SER A 17 25.69 -4.76 -25.73
C SER A 17 25.47 -4.70 -24.21
N SER A 18 26.49 -5.06 -23.43
CA SER A 18 26.46 -4.92 -21.98
C SER A 18 26.31 -3.43 -21.67
N SER A 19 25.30 -3.06 -20.89
CA SER A 19 25.14 -1.65 -20.49
C SER A 19 26.42 -1.11 -19.83
N PRO A 20 26.80 0.15 -20.05
CA PRO A 20 27.98 0.76 -19.44
C PRO A 20 28.03 0.56 -17.93
N ALA A 21 29.22 0.43 -17.35
CA ALA A 21 29.40 0.26 -15.91
C ALA A 21 28.70 1.38 -15.10
N ALA A 22 28.79 2.61 -15.61
CA ALA A 22 28.13 3.78 -15.05
C ALA A 22 26.60 3.62 -15.00
N ALA A 23 25.96 3.12 -16.06
CA ALA A 23 24.51 2.89 -16.07
C ALA A 23 24.08 1.81 -15.06
N ARG A 24 24.89 0.75 -14.89
CA ARG A 24 24.62 -0.27 -13.86
C ARG A 24 24.74 0.26 -12.44
N ALA A 25 25.78 1.07 -12.18
CA ALA A 25 25.97 1.71 -10.87
C ALA A 25 24.82 2.67 -10.57
N LEU A 26 24.44 3.53 -11.52
CA LEU A 26 23.34 4.48 -11.37
C LEU A 26 22.00 3.77 -11.16
N SER A 27 21.72 2.67 -11.90
CA SER A 27 20.55 1.81 -11.68
C SER A 27 20.49 1.24 -10.26
N ALA A 28 21.63 0.86 -9.68
CA ALA A 28 21.68 0.38 -8.32
C ALA A 28 21.43 1.53 -7.31
N VAL A 29 22.06 2.67 -7.49
CA VAL A 29 21.87 3.86 -6.65
C VAL A 29 20.41 4.27 -6.61
N VAL A 30 19.77 4.46 -7.78
CA VAL A 30 18.36 4.84 -7.89
C VAL A 30 17.47 3.80 -7.20
N PHE A 31 17.70 2.52 -7.45
CA PHE A 31 16.88 1.46 -6.86
C PHE A 31 17.00 1.42 -5.33
N TYR A 32 18.20 1.45 -4.78
CA TYR A 32 18.38 1.39 -3.31
C TYR A 32 17.94 2.67 -2.62
N ALA A 33 18.06 3.83 -3.27
CA ALA A 33 17.49 5.08 -2.76
C ALA A 33 15.95 5.03 -2.72
N LEU A 34 15.29 4.52 -3.78
CA LEU A 34 13.83 4.31 -3.78
C LEU A 34 13.39 3.37 -2.66
N LEU A 35 14.15 2.30 -2.39
CA LEU A 35 13.89 1.41 -1.27
C LEU A 35 13.99 2.11 0.08
N ALA A 36 14.99 2.96 0.25
CA ALA A 36 15.24 3.66 1.51
C ALA A 36 14.13 4.67 1.84
N LEU A 37 13.43 5.22 0.83
CA LEU A 37 12.32 6.14 1.07
C LEU A 37 11.20 5.49 1.92
N VAL A 38 10.94 4.19 1.79
CA VAL A 38 9.87 3.52 2.56
C VAL A 38 10.13 3.57 4.07
N PRO A 39 11.24 3.04 4.62
CA PRO A 39 11.50 3.13 6.05
C PRO A 39 11.82 4.56 6.51
N LEU A 40 12.54 5.37 5.72
CA LEU A 40 12.92 6.72 6.14
C LEU A 40 11.70 7.64 6.24
N SER A 41 10.72 7.55 5.33
CA SER A 41 9.50 8.36 5.41
C SER A 41 8.65 8.04 6.64
N SER A 42 8.78 6.85 7.22
CA SER A 42 8.02 6.51 8.42
C SER A 42 8.56 7.16 9.69
N VAL A 43 9.86 7.49 9.74
CA VAL A 43 10.52 7.98 10.97
C VAL A 43 9.98 9.32 11.44
N PRO A 44 9.89 10.40 10.63
CA PRO A 44 9.40 11.69 11.09
C PRO A 44 7.86 11.74 11.03
N TYR A 45 7.18 11.15 11.99
CA TYR A 45 5.70 11.15 12.11
C TYR A 45 4.94 10.61 10.88
N GLY A 46 5.59 9.73 10.09
CA GLY A 46 5.05 9.30 8.80
C GLY A 46 5.19 10.35 7.70
N SER A 47 6.02 11.37 7.91
CA SER A 47 6.29 12.49 6.99
C SER A 47 5.07 13.39 6.72
N VAL A 48 4.20 13.55 7.72
CA VAL A 48 3.00 14.41 7.60
C VAL A 48 3.33 15.91 7.72
N GLU A 49 4.49 16.28 8.26
CA GLU A 49 4.89 17.68 8.36
C GLU A 49 5.38 18.20 7.01
N PRO A 50 5.06 19.46 6.64
CA PRO A 50 5.37 20.01 5.32
C PRO A 50 6.84 19.91 4.91
N LEU A 51 7.77 20.13 5.85
CA LEU A 51 9.21 20.02 5.59
C LEU A 51 9.60 18.61 5.13
N TRP A 52 9.13 17.58 5.85
CA TRP A 52 9.45 16.20 5.52
C TRP A 52 8.78 15.75 4.23
N THR A 53 7.51 16.15 4.01
CA THR A 53 6.82 15.91 2.74
C THR A 53 7.61 16.49 1.57
N ALA A 54 8.02 17.77 1.65
CA ALA A 54 8.79 18.45 0.61
C ALA A 54 10.16 17.78 0.37
N LEU A 55 10.86 17.34 1.41
CA LEU A 55 12.14 16.62 1.28
C LEU A 55 11.97 15.28 0.55
N PHE A 56 10.91 14.52 0.84
CA PHE A 56 10.64 13.27 0.14
C PHE A 56 10.18 13.49 -1.30
N GLU A 57 9.36 14.51 -1.59
CA GLU A 57 9.02 14.92 -2.95
C GLU A 57 10.26 15.28 -3.76
N ALA A 58 11.12 16.16 -3.23
CA ALA A 58 12.37 16.55 -3.87
C ALA A 58 13.28 15.34 -4.14
N SER A 59 13.35 14.40 -3.17
CA SER A 59 14.10 13.15 -3.32
C SER A 59 13.57 12.31 -4.48
N VAL A 60 12.25 12.16 -4.61
CA VAL A 60 11.63 11.40 -5.72
C VAL A 60 11.91 12.07 -7.06
N PHE A 61 11.79 13.40 -7.17
CA PHE A 61 12.08 14.12 -8.42
C PHE A 61 13.56 14.06 -8.79
N LEU A 62 14.45 14.14 -7.80
CA LEU A 62 15.90 13.92 -8.05
C LEU A 62 16.16 12.50 -8.59
N LEU A 63 15.54 11.48 -7.97
CA LEU A 63 15.67 10.10 -8.45
C LEU A 63 15.06 9.90 -9.84
N ALA A 64 13.99 10.61 -10.18
CA ALA A 64 13.43 10.62 -11.54
C ALA A 64 14.42 11.24 -12.55
N ALA A 65 15.06 12.36 -12.22
CA ALA A 65 16.10 12.98 -13.05
C ALA A 65 17.32 12.04 -13.25
N LEU A 66 17.80 11.42 -12.16
CA LEU A 66 18.90 10.43 -12.24
C LEU A 66 18.50 9.20 -13.07
N SER A 67 17.23 8.77 -12.98
CA SER A 67 16.69 7.69 -13.82
C SER A 67 16.66 8.05 -15.29
N ALA A 68 16.33 9.30 -15.64
CA ALA A 68 16.38 9.75 -17.03
C ALA A 68 17.80 9.65 -17.60
N VAL A 69 18.82 10.04 -16.83
CA VAL A 69 20.24 9.88 -17.20
C VAL A 69 20.59 8.39 -17.36
N GLU A 70 20.16 7.53 -16.42
CA GLU A 70 20.41 6.07 -16.49
C GLU A 70 19.79 5.45 -17.75
N VAL A 71 18.56 5.83 -18.08
CA VAL A 71 17.85 5.35 -19.28
C VAL A 71 18.56 5.79 -20.54
N ALA A 72 19.02 7.05 -20.62
CA ALA A 72 19.80 7.56 -21.75
C ALA A 72 21.12 6.78 -21.95
N LEU A 73 21.81 6.43 -20.86
CA LEU A 73 23.07 5.67 -20.90
C LEU A 73 22.86 4.18 -21.20
N SER A 74 21.77 3.58 -20.73
CA SER A 74 21.52 2.13 -20.82
C SER A 74 20.73 1.74 -22.07
N GLY A 75 20.00 2.66 -22.69
CA GLY A 75 19.03 2.36 -23.76
C GLY A 75 17.86 1.48 -23.29
N ARG A 76 17.57 1.45 -21.99
CA ARG A 76 16.51 0.63 -21.42
C ARG A 76 15.14 1.04 -21.97
N ARG A 77 14.36 0.05 -22.39
CA ARG A 77 13.01 0.27 -22.92
C ARG A 77 11.98 0.33 -21.79
N MET A 78 10.93 1.11 -22.00
CA MET A 78 9.80 1.18 -21.09
C MET A 78 9.07 -0.17 -20.98
N SER A 79 8.74 -0.55 -19.76
CA SER A 79 7.92 -1.73 -19.46
C SER A 79 6.42 -1.44 -19.68
N ARG A 80 5.64 -2.43 -20.12
CA ARG A 80 4.16 -2.32 -20.16
C ARG A 80 3.54 -2.06 -18.79
N ALA A 81 4.25 -2.35 -17.71
CA ALA A 81 3.79 -2.07 -16.35
C ALA A 81 3.56 -0.58 -16.08
N TYR A 82 4.25 0.32 -16.79
CA TYR A 82 4.10 1.78 -16.65
C TYR A 82 2.67 2.28 -16.90
N VAL A 83 1.82 1.51 -17.61
CA VAL A 83 0.39 1.84 -17.77
C VAL A 83 -0.31 2.01 -16.42
N LEU A 84 0.16 1.34 -15.35
CA LEU A 84 -0.38 1.52 -13.99
C LEU A 84 -0.14 2.93 -13.42
N ALA A 85 0.86 3.64 -13.87
CA ALA A 85 1.13 5.01 -13.40
C ALA A 85 0.27 6.07 -14.12
N LEU A 86 -0.36 5.74 -15.26
CA LEU A 86 -1.15 6.71 -16.04
C LEU A 86 -2.34 7.31 -15.25
N PRO A 87 -3.13 6.54 -14.48
CA PRO A 87 -4.19 7.14 -13.66
C PRO A 87 -3.63 8.10 -12.60
N GLY A 88 -2.48 7.79 -11.98
CA GLY A 88 -1.83 8.71 -11.05
C GLY A 88 -1.43 10.03 -11.71
N LEU A 89 -0.87 9.95 -12.92
CA LEU A 89 -0.54 11.15 -13.71
C LEU A 89 -1.81 11.94 -14.08
N ALA A 90 -2.88 11.25 -14.47
CA ALA A 90 -4.15 11.89 -14.78
C ALA A 90 -4.77 12.57 -13.54
N LEU A 91 -4.68 11.92 -12.38
CA LEU A 91 -5.20 12.48 -11.12
C LEU A 91 -4.40 13.73 -10.69
N ALA A 92 -3.07 13.67 -10.80
CA ALA A 92 -2.20 14.80 -10.48
C ALA A 92 -2.45 16.01 -11.42
N ALA A 93 -2.57 15.74 -12.73
CA ALA A 93 -2.90 16.77 -13.71
C ALA A 93 -4.32 17.34 -13.47
N TYR A 94 -5.29 16.49 -13.12
CA TYR A 94 -6.65 16.91 -12.80
C TYR A 94 -6.68 17.79 -11.54
N ALA A 95 -6.00 17.39 -10.45
CA ALA A 95 -5.88 18.22 -9.26
C ALA A 95 -5.24 19.58 -9.59
N LEU A 96 -4.19 19.59 -10.40
CA LEU A 96 -3.57 20.84 -10.83
C LEU A 96 -4.55 21.72 -11.62
N LEU A 97 -5.34 21.15 -12.54
CA LEU A 97 -6.35 21.88 -13.30
C LEU A 97 -7.45 22.49 -12.40
N GLN A 98 -7.89 21.80 -11.34
CA GLN A 98 -8.85 22.32 -10.38
C GLN A 98 -8.37 23.60 -9.68
N SER A 99 -7.03 23.84 -9.61
CA SER A 99 -6.44 25.01 -8.94
C SER A 99 -6.35 26.26 -9.81
N PHE A 100 -6.69 26.17 -11.09
CA PHE A 100 -6.65 27.32 -12.01
C PHE A 100 -8.04 27.91 -12.24
N ASP A 101 -8.08 29.23 -12.38
CA ASP A 101 -9.26 29.91 -12.92
C ASP A 101 -9.26 29.79 -14.45
N LEU A 102 -10.24 29.04 -14.97
CA LEU A 102 -10.43 28.83 -16.40
C LEU A 102 -11.55 29.71 -16.99
N GLY A 103 -11.85 30.83 -16.35
CA GLY A 103 -12.83 31.80 -16.82
C GLY A 103 -14.19 31.77 -16.09
N GLY A 104 -14.24 31.17 -14.90
CA GLY A 104 -15.44 31.11 -14.04
C GLY A 104 -15.12 30.97 -12.56
N GLY A 105 -13.89 31.25 -12.19
CA GLY A 105 -13.30 30.94 -10.87
C GLY A 105 -12.60 29.58 -10.85
N ALA A 106 -11.73 29.37 -9.88
CA ALA A 106 -11.12 28.07 -9.65
C ALA A 106 -12.18 27.08 -9.14
N VAL A 107 -12.10 25.81 -9.60
CA VAL A 107 -12.95 24.74 -9.08
C VAL A 107 -12.63 24.46 -7.60
N SER A 108 -11.35 24.58 -7.24
CA SER A 108 -10.90 24.36 -5.88
C SER A 108 -11.28 25.47 -4.93
N TYR A 109 -11.80 25.11 -3.75
CA TYR A 109 -12.06 26.01 -2.62
C TYR A 109 -10.78 26.50 -1.93
N ASP A 110 -9.66 25.76 -2.11
CA ASP A 110 -8.31 26.16 -1.73
C ASP A 110 -7.32 25.83 -2.87
N PRO A 111 -7.13 26.76 -3.82
CA PRO A 111 -6.23 26.55 -4.96
C PRO A 111 -4.77 26.34 -4.55
N TYR A 112 -4.33 26.93 -3.43
CA TYR A 112 -2.94 26.78 -2.97
C TYR A 112 -2.68 25.36 -2.45
N GLU A 113 -3.47 24.89 -1.51
CA GLU A 113 -3.37 23.53 -0.99
C GLU A 113 -3.58 22.48 -2.10
N THR A 114 -4.48 22.74 -3.04
CA THR A 114 -4.68 21.85 -4.20
C THR A 114 -3.45 21.74 -5.08
N ARG A 115 -2.64 22.78 -5.25
CA ARG A 115 -1.35 22.74 -5.96
C ARG A 115 -0.32 21.89 -5.20
N LEU A 116 -0.28 22.01 -3.88
CA LEU A 116 0.61 21.17 -3.05
C LEU A 116 0.21 19.69 -3.16
N VAL A 117 -1.08 19.37 -3.08
CA VAL A 117 -1.57 18.01 -3.28
C VAL A 117 -1.27 17.51 -4.70
N ALA A 118 -1.43 18.35 -5.74
CA ALA A 118 -1.07 17.97 -7.10
C ALA A 118 0.43 17.64 -7.23
N LEU A 119 1.31 18.43 -6.61
CA LEU A 119 2.75 18.17 -6.58
C LEU A 119 3.06 16.83 -5.90
N LEU A 120 2.43 16.56 -4.76
CA LEU A 120 2.55 15.29 -4.03
C LEU A 120 2.07 14.10 -4.89
N LEU A 121 0.95 14.24 -5.61
CA LEU A 121 0.44 13.22 -6.53
C LEU A 121 1.40 12.98 -7.72
N PHE A 122 2.06 14.03 -8.24
CA PHE A 122 3.13 13.88 -9.23
C PHE A 122 4.31 13.10 -8.66
N ALA A 123 4.73 13.39 -7.43
CA ALA A 123 5.81 12.66 -6.76
C ALA A 123 5.43 11.18 -6.53
N TYR A 124 4.23 10.89 -6.06
CA TYR A 124 3.72 9.52 -5.92
C TYR A 124 3.68 8.75 -7.25
N THR A 125 3.24 9.43 -8.31
CA THR A 125 3.19 8.85 -9.65
C THR A 125 4.60 8.55 -10.19
N ALA A 126 5.54 9.47 -10.01
CA ALA A 126 6.94 9.28 -10.38
C ALA A 126 7.57 8.14 -9.58
N TYR A 127 7.34 8.08 -8.27
CA TYR A 127 7.81 6.99 -7.41
C TYR A 127 7.30 5.63 -7.87
N LEU A 128 5.99 5.51 -8.13
CA LEU A 128 5.40 4.28 -8.68
C LEU A 128 6.04 3.91 -10.02
N ALA A 129 6.16 4.86 -10.94
CA ALA A 129 6.77 4.62 -12.25
C ALA A 129 8.22 4.12 -12.11
N LEU A 130 9.02 4.76 -11.25
CA LEU A 130 10.38 4.34 -10.98
C LEU A 130 10.42 2.90 -10.43
N LEU A 131 9.59 2.56 -9.45
CA LEU A 131 9.52 1.20 -8.91
C LEU A 131 9.13 0.16 -9.97
N LEU A 132 8.15 0.47 -10.82
CA LEU A 132 7.75 -0.40 -11.94
C LEU A 132 8.89 -0.62 -12.95
N GLY A 133 9.78 0.34 -13.08
CA GLY A 133 10.97 0.23 -13.91
C GLY A 133 12.11 -0.51 -13.26
N TYR A 134 12.37 -0.26 -11.99
CA TYR A 134 13.57 -0.77 -11.30
C TYR A 134 13.36 -2.07 -10.53
N ALA A 135 12.14 -2.45 -10.12
CA ALA A 135 11.86 -3.73 -9.47
C ALA A 135 11.81 -4.89 -10.50
N ASP A 136 12.78 -4.96 -11.41
CA ASP A 136 12.82 -5.78 -12.62
C ASP A 136 13.40 -7.19 -12.41
N THR A 137 13.87 -7.50 -11.22
CA THR A 137 14.42 -8.82 -10.86
C THR A 137 13.78 -9.35 -9.58
N GLU A 138 13.76 -10.68 -9.43
CA GLU A 138 13.26 -11.32 -8.20
C GLU A 138 14.04 -10.86 -6.96
N ARG A 139 15.33 -10.59 -7.08
CA ARG A 139 16.16 -10.04 -5.99
C ARG A 139 15.68 -8.65 -5.59
N ARG A 140 15.42 -7.77 -6.56
CA ARG A 140 14.93 -6.41 -6.31
C ARG A 140 13.49 -6.41 -5.79
N LEU A 141 12.62 -7.26 -6.33
CA LEU A 141 11.27 -7.47 -5.81
C LEU A 141 11.30 -7.90 -4.33
N ARG A 142 12.17 -8.84 -3.99
CA ARG A 142 12.36 -9.31 -2.61
C ARG A 142 12.82 -8.18 -1.70
N ALA A 143 13.80 -7.39 -2.15
CA ALA A 143 14.29 -6.24 -1.39
C ALA A 143 13.20 -5.19 -1.16
N LEU A 144 12.35 -4.93 -2.18
CA LEU A 144 11.22 -4.00 -2.07
C LEU A 144 10.21 -4.44 -0.99
N LEU A 145 9.79 -5.71 -1.02
CA LEU A 145 8.88 -6.24 -0.02
C LEU A 145 9.48 -6.22 1.40
N TYR A 146 10.77 -6.54 1.50
CA TYR A 146 11.45 -6.50 2.80
C TYR A 146 11.67 -5.08 3.33
N ALA A 147 11.76 -4.06 2.46
CA ALA A 147 11.77 -2.66 2.89
C ALA A 147 10.45 -2.27 3.58
N VAL A 148 9.30 -2.69 3.03
CA VAL A 148 7.98 -2.48 3.66
C VAL A 148 7.89 -3.23 5.00
N VAL A 149 8.34 -4.49 5.04
CA VAL A 149 8.36 -5.29 6.29
C VAL A 149 9.27 -4.65 7.32
N LEU A 150 10.45 -4.18 6.92
CA LEU A 150 11.40 -3.50 7.82
C LEU A 150 10.80 -2.22 8.42
N ALA A 151 10.16 -1.39 7.59
CA ALA A 151 9.49 -0.18 8.06
C ALA A 151 8.40 -0.50 9.09
N GLY A 152 7.51 -1.46 8.78
CA GLY A 152 6.46 -1.89 9.69
C GLY A 152 7.01 -2.50 10.99
N LEU A 153 8.01 -3.38 10.88
CA LEU A 153 8.62 -4.05 12.05
C LEU A 153 9.35 -3.06 12.95
N ALA A 154 10.16 -2.16 12.38
CA ALA A 154 10.86 -1.12 13.15
C ALA A 154 9.85 -0.22 13.88
N SER A 155 8.76 0.18 13.20
CA SER A 155 7.67 0.95 13.79
C SER A 155 6.95 0.17 14.89
N ALA A 156 6.69 -1.12 14.69
CA ALA A 156 6.05 -1.97 15.70
C ALA A 156 6.91 -2.10 16.98
N LEU A 157 8.20 -2.40 16.82
CA LEU A 157 9.14 -2.50 17.94
C LEU A 157 9.29 -1.17 18.67
N PHE A 158 9.42 -0.06 17.92
CA PHE A 158 9.45 1.28 18.50
C PHE A 158 8.16 1.59 19.28
N GLY A 159 6.99 1.23 18.76
CA GLY A 159 5.71 1.41 19.43
C GLY A 159 5.59 0.64 20.72
N ILE A 160 6.02 -0.63 20.76
CA ILE A 160 6.06 -1.45 21.96
C ILE A 160 7.01 -0.84 23.01
N VAL A 161 8.23 -0.44 22.61
CA VAL A 161 9.20 0.21 23.49
C VAL A 161 8.64 1.53 24.01
N ARG A 162 8.08 2.37 23.15
CA ARG A 162 7.47 3.64 23.54
C ARG A 162 6.38 3.44 24.60
N GLN A 163 5.46 2.51 24.37
CA GLN A 163 4.34 2.25 25.29
C GLN A 163 4.80 1.77 26.66
N THR A 164 5.92 1.04 26.73
CA THR A 164 6.47 0.52 28.00
C THR A 164 7.41 1.49 28.70
N ALA A 165 8.16 2.31 27.97
CA ALA A 165 9.24 3.15 28.47
C ALA A 165 8.87 4.64 28.59
N GLN A 166 7.90 5.14 27.83
CA GLN A 166 7.50 6.55 27.89
C GLN A 166 6.84 6.86 29.24
N ARG A 167 7.40 7.83 29.96
CA ARG A 167 6.88 8.33 31.24
C ARG A 167 6.86 9.84 31.23
N GLY A 168 5.85 10.45 31.85
CA GLY A 168 5.68 11.90 31.91
C GLY A 168 5.08 12.51 30.64
N GLU A 169 4.95 13.85 30.64
CA GLU A 169 4.27 14.64 29.61
C GLU A 169 5.14 15.00 28.39
N GLN A 170 6.45 14.70 28.45
CA GLN A 170 7.41 15.06 27.39
C GLN A 170 7.34 14.10 26.21
N GLY A 171 7.74 14.60 25.02
CA GLY A 171 7.88 13.80 23.81
C GLY A 171 8.87 12.64 23.97
N PHE A 172 8.63 11.53 23.31
CA PHE A 172 9.49 10.34 23.33
C PHE A 172 10.36 10.29 22.06
N LEU A 173 11.60 10.72 22.17
CA LEU A 173 12.58 10.87 21.07
C LEU A 173 12.18 11.88 20.00
N LEU A 174 10.90 12.08 19.75
CA LEU A 174 10.31 13.06 18.84
C LEU A 174 9.33 13.94 19.62
N GLU A 175 9.32 15.25 19.37
CA GLU A 175 8.67 16.27 20.19
C GLU A 175 7.16 16.04 20.36
N TYR A 176 6.46 15.66 19.27
CA TYR A 176 4.99 15.52 19.30
C TYR A 176 4.50 14.15 19.78
N LEU A 177 5.38 13.23 20.15
CA LEU A 177 5.00 11.91 20.66
C LEU A 177 4.67 11.95 22.15
N ARG A 178 3.56 12.60 22.51
CA ARG A 178 3.07 12.68 23.89
C ARG A 178 2.43 11.38 24.38
N PRO A 179 2.38 11.11 25.69
CA PRO A 179 1.66 9.97 26.23
C PRO A 179 0.21 9.94 25.78
N ASN A 180 -0.32 8.74 25.59
CA ASN A 180 -1.71 8.49 25.17
C ASN A 180 -2.12 9.06 23.80
N THR A 181 -1.18 9.63 23.03
CA THR A 181 -1.42 10.11 21.67
C THR A 181 -0.75 9.22 20.65
N GLY A 182 -1.49 8.82 19.61
CA GLY A 182 -0.95 8.03 18.51
C GLY A 182 -0.44 6.65 18.92
N TYR A 183 0.43 6.07 18.08
CA TYR A 183 1.18 4.84 18.35
C TYR A 183 2.47 4.83 17.56
N ALA A 184 3.51 4.19 18.09
CA ALA A 184 4.86 4.21 17.54
C ALA A 184 5.32 5.67 17.30
N GLN A 185 5.85 6.00 16.12
CA GLN A 185 6.22 7.36 15.73
C GLN A 185 5.07 8.14 15.05
N PHE A 186 3.89 7.56 14.93
CA PHE A 186 2.74 8.23 14.31
C PHE A 186 1.92 8.99 15.35
N ILE A 187 1.50 10.21 15.00
CA ILE A 187 0.60 11.05 15.82
C ILE A 187 -0.79 10.43 15.92
N ASN A 188 -1.23 9.73 14.86
CA ASN A 188 -2.47 8.96 14.84
C ASN A 188 -2.17 7.45 14.82
N LYS A 189 -2.75 6.72 15.79
CA LYS A 189 -2.59 5.26 15.91
C LYS A 189 -3.08 4.48 14.68
N ASN A 190 -4.10 5.01 13.99
CA ASN A 190 -4.63 4.38 12.78
C ASN A 190 -3.62 4.44 11.63
N HIS A 191 -2.83 5.52 11.54
CA HIS A 191 -1.77 5.63 10.52
C HIS A 191 -0.65 4.60 10.71
N PHE A 192 -0.28 4.29 11.97
CA PHE A 192 0.60 3.16 12.25
C PHE A 192 -0.02 1.84 11.78
N ALA A 193 -1.32 1.64 12.05
CA ALA A 193 -2.01 0.40 11.70
C ALA A 193 -1.96 0.12 10.19
N TYR A 194 -2.08 1.14 9.31
CA TYR A 194 -1.89 0.99 7.86
C TYR A 194 -0.53 0.40 7.49
N LEU A 195 0.55 0.89 8.10
CA LEU A 195 1.89 0.37 7.82
C LEU A 195 2.06 -1.06 8.34
N ALA A 196 1.54 -1.33 9.55
CA ALA A 196 1.61 -2.65 10.17
C ALA A 196 0.83 -3.70 9.38
N GLU A 197 -0.39 -3.39 8.92
CA GLU A 197 -1.21 -4.32 8.12
C GLU A 197 -0.60 -4.58 6.74
N MET A 198 0.03 -3.58 6.09
CA MET A 198 0.77 -3.79 4.85
C MET A 198 1.95 -4.75 5.05
N ALA A 199 2.73 -4.57 6.10
CA ALA A 199 3.84 -5.45 6.44
C ALA A 199 3.37 -6.88 6.78
N LEU A 200 2.30 -7.01 7.57
CA LEU A 200 1.65 -8.30 7.88
C LEU A 200 1.16 -9.00 6.62
N GLY A 201 0.47 -8.27 5.74
CA GLY A 201 -0.02 -8.81 4.47
C GLY A 201 1.09 -9.41 3.61
N VAL A 202 2.26 -8.74 3.54
CA VAL A 202 3.44 -9.26 2.84
C VAL A 202 3.94 -10.55 3.48
N LEU A 203 4.14 -10.58 4.80
CA LEU A 203 4.65 -11.77 5.50
C LEU A 203 3.71 -12.96 5.35
N LEU A 204 2.42 -12.76 5.63
CA LEU A 204 1.40 -13.81 5.54
C LEU A 204 1.25 -14.32 4.11
N GLY A 205 1.25 -13.43 3.12
CA GLY A 205 1.14 -13.82 1.72
C GLY A 205 2.37 -14.58 1.19
N LEU A 206 3.59 -14.23 1.63
CA LEU A 206 4.82 -14.98 1.30
C LEU A 206 4.79 -16.41 1.89
N VAL A 207 4.28 -16.57 3.11
CA VAL A 207 4.13 -17.87 3.76
C VAL A 207 3.00 -18.67 3.11
N ALA A 208 1.80 -18.10 2.98
CA ALA A 208 0.63 -18.75 2.41
C ALA A 208 0.83 -19.14 0.95
N GLY A 209 1.48 -18.28 0.15
CA GLY A 209 1.84 -18.53 -1.24
C GLY A 209 3.01 -19.49 -1.44
N ARG A 210 3.60 -20.01 -0.36
CA ARG A 210 4.80 -20.89 -0.39
C ARG A 210 5.97 -20.29 -1.18
N GLY A 211 6.14 -18.95 -1.07
CA GLY A 211 7.21 -18.21 -1.73
C GLY A 211 8.60 -18.39 -1.10
N VAL A 212 8.66 -19.04 0.06
CA VAL A 212 9.88 -19.24 0.85
C VAL A 212 9.98 -20.69 1.35
N ALA A 213 11.20 -21.14 1.62
CA ALA A 213 11.44 -22.45 2.23
C ALA A 213 10.82 -22.52 3.65
N ARG A 214 10.47 -23.74 4.10
CA ARG A 214 9.80 -23.96 5.41
C ARG A 214 10.52 -23.31 6.59
N ALA A 215 11.86 -23.44 6.65
CA ALA A 215 12.66 -22.81 7.71
C ALA A 215 12.53 -21.28 7.72
N LYS A 216 12.52 -20.63 6.53
CA LYS A 216 12.31 -19.18 6.41
C LYS A 216 10.86 -18.78 6.70
N ALA A 217 9.89 -19.64 6.42
CA ALA A 217 8.50 -19.38 6.76
C ALA A 217 8.29 -19.23 8.28
N LEU A 218 8.96 -20.05 9.10
CA LEU A 218 8.94 -19.91 10.56
C LEU A 218 9.53 -18.57 11.01
N VAL A 219 10.62 -18.13 10.38
CA VAL A 219 11.20 -16.80 10.66
C VAL A 219 10.22 -15.67 10.31
N LEU A 220 9.56 -15.76 9.13
CA LEU A 220 8.58 -14.75 8.73
C LEU A 220 7.36 -14.72 9.67
N LEU A 221 6.91 -15.87 10.17
CA LEU A 221 5.85 -15.94 11.16
C LEU A 221 6.30 -15.36 12.51
N ALA A 222 7.54 -15.62 12.94
CA ALA A 222 8.11 -15.00 14.14
C ALA A 222 8.18 -13.46 14.02
N LEU A 223 8.51 -12.93 12.84
CA LEU A 223 8.48 -11.48 12.57
C LEU A 223 7.05 -10.91 12.50
N ALA A 224 6.07 -11.72 12.16
CA ALA A 224 4.66 -11.30 12.15
C ALA A 224 4.09 -11.10 13.57
N LEU A 225 4.62 -11.80 14.57
CA LEU A 225 4.13 -11.69 15.96
C LEU A 225 4.24 -10.29 16.56
N PRO A 226 5.42 -9.59 16.55
CA PRO A 226 5.52 -8.24 17.07
C PRO A 226 4.68 -7.23 16.26
N LEU A 227 4.54 -7.41 14.94
CA LEU A 227 3.65 -6.59 14.12
C LEU A 227 2.18 -6.75 14.54
N TRP A 228 1.73 -7.99 14.72
CA TRP A 228 0.40 -8.30 15.19
C TRP A 228 0.15 -7.76 16.59
N ALA A 229 1.08 -7.99 17.54
CA ALA A 229 0.97 -7.50 18.90
C ALA A 229 0.89 -5.95 18.92
N ALA A 230 1.75 -5.27 18.18
CA ALA A 230 1.74 -3.81 18.06
C ALA A 230 0.44 -3.29 17.44
N LEU A 231 -0.10 -3.97 16.43
CA LEU A 231 -1.38 -3.62 15.82
C LEU A 231 -2.52 -3.70 16.83
N VAL A 232 -2.58 -4.76 17.64
CA VAL A 232 -3.56 -4.91 18.72
C VAL A 232 -3.35 -3.83 19.79
N LEU A 233 -2.12 -3.62 20.25
CA LEU A 233 -1.78 -2.61 21.25
C LEU A 233 -2.04 -1.17 20.77
N SER A 234 -2.01 -0.92 19.45
CA SER A 234 -2.38 0.39 18.91
C SER A 234 -3.85 0.74 19.14
N ASN A 235 -4.68 -0.25 19.45
CA ASN A 235 -6.14 -0.07 19.61
C ASN A 235 -6.81 0.57 18.38
N SER A 236 -6.31 0.29 17.17
CA SER A 236 -6.93 0.72 15.91
C SER A 236 -8.01 -0.26 15.48
N ARG A 237 -9.29 0.11 15.66
CA ARG A 237 -10.45 -0.72 15.23
C ARG A 237 -10.43 -0.98 13.73
N GLY A 238 -10.11 0.05 12.93
CA GLY A 238 -9.98 -0.07 11.48
C GLY A 238 -8.86 -1.03 11.07
N GLY A 239 -7.69 -0.96 11.75
CA GLY A 239 -6.57 -1.87 11.52
C GLY A 239 -6.89 -3.33 11.88
N ILE A 240 -7.62 -3.55 12.97
CA ILE A 240 -8.09 -4.89 13.36
C ILE A 240 -9.05 -5.45 12.30
N LEU A 241 -10.03 -4.66 11.85
CA LEU A 241 -10.96 -5.04 10.79
C LEU A 241 -10.22 -5.36 9.49
N ALA A 242 -9.27 -4.51 9.10
CA ALA A 242 -8.43 -4.71 7.92
C ALA A 242 -7.66 -6.04 8.00
N MET A 243 -7.04 -6.34 9.14
CA MET A 243 -6.32 -7.60 9.36
C MET A 243 -7.25 -8.81 9.26
N LEU A 244 -8.47 -8.77 9.82
CA LEU A 244 -9.45 -9.85 9.67
C LEU A 244 -9.81 -10.07 8.20
N CYS A 245 -10.05 -8.99 7.45
CA CYS A 245 -10.32 -9.07 6.01
C CYS A 245 -9.12 -9.60 5.22
N GLN A 246 -7.88 -9.31 5.61
CA GLN A 246 -6.68 -9.89 5.01
C GLN A 246 -6.64 -11.42 5.19
N VAL A 247 -7.00 -11.94 6.38
CA VAL A 247 -7.07 -13.38 6.63
C VAL A 247 -8.13 -14.05 5.75
N VAL A 248 -9.31 -13.42 5.63
CA VAL A 248 -10.39 -13.89 4.73
C VAL A 248 -9.93 -13.86 3.27
N PHE A 249 -9.29 -12.77 2.83
CA PHE A 249 -8.74 -12.64 1.47
C PHE A 249 -7.71 -13.73 1.16
N LEU A 250 -6.78 -14.01 2.07
CA LEU A 250 -5.81 -15.10 1.93
C LEU A 250 -6.50 -16.45 1.83
N GLY A 251 -7.47 -16.72 2.70
CA GLY A 251 -8.25 -17.97 2.65
C GLY A 251 -8.98 -18.17 1.32
N ALA A 252 -9.60 -17.13 0.79
CA ALA A 252 -10.26 -17.14 -0.52
C ALA A 252 -9.26 -17.34 -1.67
N SER A 253 -8.09 -16.68 -1.60
CA SER A 253 -7.05 -16.72 -2.64
C SER A 253 -6.28 -18.05 -2.68
N PHE A 254 -6.29 -18.85 -1.61
CA PHE A 254 -5.52 -20.10 -1.49
C PHE A 254 -5.85 -21.13 -2.58
N GLY A 255 -7.09 -21.11 -3.09
CA GLY A 255 -7.52 -21.99 -4.18
C GLY A 255 -6.97 -21.61 -5.55
N VAL A 256 -6.80 -20.32 -5.79
CA VAL A 256 -6.36 -19.76 -7.07
C VAL A 256 -4.87 -20.02 -7.32
N THR A 257 -4.05 -19.90 -6.26
CA THR A 257 -2.60 -20.10 -6.35
C THR A 257 -2.20 -21.57 -6.43
N ARG A 258 -3.02 -22.50 -5.90
CA ARG A 258 -2.71 -23.92 -5.80
C ARG A 258 -3.17 -24.72 -7.01
N ALA A 259 -4.26 -24.35 -7.68
CA ALA A 259 -4.89 -25.14 -8.73
C ALA A 259 -4.03 -25.36 -10.00
N ARG A 260 -2.98 -24.57 -10.24
CA ARG A 260 -2.12 -24.65 -11.43
C ARG A 260 -0.63 -24.87 -11.19
N GLY A 261 -0.17 -24.76 -9.96
CA GLY A 261 1.24 -25.08 -9.62
C GLY A 261 1.56 -26.58 -9.63
N THR A 262 0.53 -27.42 -9.63
CA THR A 262 0.65 -28.89 -9.65
C THR A 262 0.81 -29.46 -11.06
N ASP A 263 0.36 -28.78 -12.11
CA ASP A 263 0.39 -29.34 -13.47
C ASP A 263 1.73 -29.09 -14.19
N ALA A 264 2.48 -28.06 -13.82
CA ALA A 264 3.76 -27.74 -14.44
C ALA A 264 4.99 -28.42 -13.79
N ALA A 265 4.84 -28.97 -12.57
CA ALA A 265 5.93 -29.65 -11.84
C ALA A 265 5.80 -31.20 -11.82
N ARG A 266 4.75 -31.75 -12.40
CA ARG A 266 4.48 -33.20 -12.39
C ARG A 266 4.93 -33.90 -13.67
N GLY A 267 6.27 -34.06 -13.82
CA GLY A 267 6.81 -35.19 -14.55
C GLY A 267 6.86 -36.49 -13.72
N PHE A 268 6.60 -36.43 -12.40
CA PHE A 268 6.50 -37.57 -11.51
C PHE A 268 5.12 -37.55 -10.81
N LYS A 269 4.37 -38.67 -10.99
CA LYS A 269 3.10 -38.93 -10.26
C LYS A 269 3.38 -39.22 -8.78
N GLU A 270 3.66 -38.20 -7.98
CA GLU A 270 3.52 -38.34 -6.53
C GLU A 270 2.05 -38.26 -6.16
N THR A 271 1.53 -39.33 -5.53
CA THR A 271 0.18 -39.33 -4.95
C THR A 271 0.10 -38.22 -3.91
N PRO A 272 -0.91 -37.31 -3.98
CA PRO A 272 -1.03 -36.20 -3.03
C PRO A 272 -1.11 -36.74 -1.60
N SER A 273 -0.25 -36.25 -0.72
CA SER A 273 -0.26 -36.62 0.69
C SER A 273 -1.63 -36.35 1.34
N THR A 274 -1.97 -37.04 2.41
CA THR A 274 -3.23 -36.81 3.16
C THR A 274 -3.35 -35.36 3.59
N LEU A 275 -2.23 -34.73 3.98
CA LEU A 275 -2.13 -33.29 4.29
C LEU A 275 -2.44 -32.41 3.06
N ASP A 276 -2.05 -32.80 1.86
CA ASP A 276 -2.37 -32.05 0.64
C ASP A 276 -3.85 -32.15 0.28
N ARG A 277 -4.49 -33.28 0.54
CA ARG A 277 -5.94 -33.47 0.34
C ARG A 277 -6.76 -32.67 1.36
N VAL A 278 -6.41 -32.74 2.64
CA VAL A 278 -7.07 -31.97 3.71
C VAL A 278 -6.93 -30.48 3.48
N ALA A 279 -5.69 -29.99 3.25
CA ALA A 279 -5.45 -28.58 2.95
C ALA A 279 -6.07 -28.10 1.62
N GLY A 280 -6.47 -29.01 0.73
CA GLY A 280 -7.22 -28.76 -0.51
C GLY A 280 -8.73 -28.60 -0.31
N SER A 281 -9.29 -29.10 0.78
CA SER A 281 -10.73 -29.09 1.03
C SER A 281 -11.25 -27.69 1.40
N LYS A 282 -12.47 -27.34 0.96
CA LYS A 282 -13.12 -26.09 1.33
C LYS A 282 -13.36 -25.99 2.85
N ALA A 283 -13.70 -27.14 3.46
CA ALA A 283 -13.94 -27.23 4.90
C ALA A 283 -12.66 -26.97 5.73
N ALA A 284 -11.51 -27.55 5.33
CA ALA A 284 -10.24 -27.28 6.02
C ALA A 284 -9.80 -25.81 5.90
N ARG A 285 -10.08 -25.17 4.78
CA ARG A 285 -9.80 -23.74 4.58
C ARG A 285 -10.70 -22.88 5.46
N ALA A 286 -12.00 -23.16 5.47
CA ALA A 286 -12.95 -22.49 6.35
C ALA A 286 -12.57 -22.68 7.82
N GLY A 287 -12.19 -23.90 8.21
CA GLY A 287 -11.70 -24.20 9.56
C GLY A 287 -10.41 -23.46 9.92
N LEU A 288 -9.46 -23.35 8.98
CA LEU A 288 -8.23 -22.58 9.20
C LEU A 288 -8.52 -21.07 9.33
N VAL A 289 -9.35 -20.52 8.47
CA VAL A 289 -9.78 -19.11 8.56
C VAL A 289 -10.48 -18.87 9.89
N PHE A 290 -11.42 -19.74 10.27
CA PHE A 290 -12.12 -19.64 11.55
C PHE A 290 -11.16 -19.73 12.73
N ALA A 291 -10.22 -20.70 12.74
CA ALA A 291 -9.21 -20.83 13.79
C ALA A 291 -8.32 -19.60 13.90
N LEU A 292 -7.89 -19.03 12.77
CA LEU A 292 -7.10 -17.79 12.75
C LEU A 292 -7.91 -16.59 13.27
N LEU A 293 -9.17 -16.45 12.83
CA LEU A 293 -10.07 -15.40 13.33
C LEU A 293 -10.30 -15.54 14.84
N LEU A 294 -10.56 -16.76 15.31
CA LEU A 294 -10.73 -17.04 16.73
C LEU A 294 -9.45 -16.72 17.53
N THR A 295 -8.28 -17.14 17.05
CA THR A 295 -6.99 -16.86 17.70
C THR A 295 -6.73 -15.35 17.76
N ILE A 296 -7.04 -14.62 16.69
CA ILE A 296 -6.91 -13.17 16.64
C ILE A 296 -7.87 -12.53 17.67
N THR A 297 -9.13 -12.96 17.69
CA THR A 297 -10.14 -12.42 18.64
C THR A 297 -9.77 -12.70 20.09
N VAL A 298 -9.37 -13.94 20.40
CA VAL A 298 -8.92 -14.31 21.75
C VAL A 298 -7.65 -13.53 22.13
N GLY A 299 -6.70 -13.41 21.21
CA GLY A 299 -5.48 -12.63 21.44
C GLY A 299 -5.76 -11.14 21.66
N MET A 300 -6.75 -10.57 20.96
CA MET A 300 -7.18 -9.18 21.18
C MET A 300 -7.75 -8.99 22.58
N VAL A 301 -8.64 -9.88 23.01
CA VAL A 301 -9.22 -9.84 24.36
C VAL A 301 -8.14 -10.02 25.42
N TRP A 302 -7.21 -10.95 25.21
CA TRP A 302 -6.16 -11.26 26.19
C TRP A 302 -5.07 -10.15 26.28
N LEU A 303 -4.62 -9.57 25.15
CA LEU A 303 -3.62 -8.51 25.13
C LEU A 303 -4.21 -7.12 25.42
N GLY A 304 -5.46 -6.89 25.03
CA GLY A 304 -6.14 -5.61 25.17
C GLY A 304 -6.76 -5.38 26.56
N GLY A 305 -6.92 -6.43 27.37
CA GLY A 305 -7.55 -6.36 28.69
C GLY A 305 -8.93 -5.67 28.69
N ASP A 306 -9.32 -5.10 29.83
CA ASP A 306 -10.61 -4.41 30.01
C ASP A 306 -10.82 -3.26 29.02
N THR A 307 -9.77 -2.53 28.67
CA THR A 307 -9.84 -1.41 27.71
C THR A 307 -10.28 -1.83 26.30
N THR A 308 -9.95 -3.05 25.87
CA THR A 308 -10.39 -3.58 24.57
C THR A 308 -11.82 -4.09 24.64
N ALA A 309 -12.22 -4.72 25.72
CA ALA A 309 -13.60 -5.17 25.95
C ALA A 309 -14.55 -3.96 26.01
N ASP A 310 -14.22 -2.92 26.76
CA ASP A 310 -14.99 -1.67 26.84
C ASP A 310 -15.11 -0.98 25.46
N ARG A 311 -14.06 -1.01 24.65
CA ARG A 311 -14.08 -0.42 23.30
C ARG A 311 -14.88 -1.23 22.29
N VAL A 312 -14.90 -2.57 22.41
CA VAL A 312 -15.78 -3.41 21.59
C VAL A 312 -17.24 -3.17 21.98
N ALA A 313 -17.54 -3.04 23.28
CA ALA A 313 -18.86 -2.68 23.76
C ALA A 313 -19.28 -1.27 23.26
N SER A 314 -18.38 -0.28 23.28
CA SER A 314 -18.64 1.09 22.81
C SER A 314 -18.82 1.20 21.28
N VAL A 315 -18.47 0.17 20.47
CA VAL A 315 -18.77 0.15 19.02
C VAL A 315 -20.27 0.22 18.77
N GLY A 316 -21.06 -0.49 19.57
CA GLY A 316 -22.53 -0.44 19.48
C GLY A 316 -23.07 0.96 19.76
N GLU A 317 -22.51 1.63 20.74
CA GLU A 317 -22.89 2.98 21.14
C GLU A 317 -22.42 4.03 20.11
N GLU A 318 -21.20 3.95 19.61
CA GLU A 318 -20.67 4.79 18.52
C GLU A 318 -21.47 4.61 17.23
N VAL A 319 -21.88 3.38 16.90
CA VAL A 319 -22.74 3.09 15.75
C VAL A 319 -24.18 3.64 15.98
N ALA A 320 -24.67 3.62 17.22
CA ALA A 320 -26.00 4.11 17.55
C ALA A 320 -26.05 5.64 17.66
N THR A 321 -25.08 6.25 18.35
CA THR A 321 -25.07 7.69 18.67
C THR A 321 -24.28 8.53 17.67
N GLY A 322 -23.34 7.93 16.94
CA GLY A 322 -22.46 8.65 16.01
C GLY A 322 -21.32 9.45 16.68
N THR A 323 -21.29 9.49 18.01
CA THR A 323 -20.31 10.27 18.78
C THR A 323 -19.49 9.38 19.69
N THR A 324 -18.17 9.63 19.74
CA THR A 324 -17.26 9.02 20.74
C THR A 324 -17.14 9.87 22.01
N ASP A 325 -17.52 11.15 21.91
CA ASP A 325 -17.52 12.12 23.01
C ASP A 325 -18.51 13.24 22.71
N ALA A 326 -19.17 13.79 23.73
CA ALA A 326 -20.15 14.87 23.61
C ALA A 326 -19.56 16.20 23.05
N THR A 327 -18.23 16.27 22.89
CA THR A 327 -17.48 17.45 22.44
C THR A 327 -16.94 17.34 21.01
N HIS A 328 -17.04 16.16 20.35
CA HIS A 328 -16.47 15.94 19.02
C HIS A 328 -17.56 15.47 18.04
N ALA A 329 -17.55 16.01 16.83
CA ALA A 329 -18.40 15.53 15.75
C ALA A 329 -18.09 14.06 15.44
N GLY A 330 -19.11 13.21 15.46
CA GLY A 330 -18.98 11.80 15.12
C GLY A 330 -18.67 11.61 13.64
N ARG A 331 -18.05 10.46 13.28
CA ARG A 331 -17.81 10.12 11.87
C ARG A 331 -19.06 10.17 11.00
N LYS A 332 -20.23 9.85 11.54
CA LYS A 332 -21.51 9.94 10.81
C LYS A 332 -21.82 11.36 10.35
N ASP A 333 -21.57 12.35 11.21
CA ASP A 333 -21.84 13.76 10.91
C ASP A 333 -20.85 14.27 9.85
N ILE A 334 -19.56 13.89 9.99
CA ILE A 334 -18.53 14.19 9.00
C ILE A 334 -18.89 13.55 7.65
N TRP A 335 -19.29 12.27 7.63
CA TRP A 335 -19.68 11.58 6.40
C TRP A 335 -20.92 12.18 5.76
N ALA A 336 -21.92 12.58 6.57
CA ALA A 336 -23.09 13.28 6.07
C ALA A 336 -22.75 14.64 5.47
N ALA A 337 -21.87 15.42 6.11
CA ALA A 337 -21.37 16.67 5.56
C ALA A 337 -20.55 16.48 4.29
N THR A 338 -19.67 15.46 4.27
CA THR A 338 -18.88 15.07 3.08
C THR A 338 -19.79 14.68 1.91
N TRP A 339 -20.84 13.91 2.19
CA TRP A 339 -21.83 13.55 1.17
C TRP A 339 -22.59 14.77 0.62
N ARG A 340 -22.99 15.71 1.49
CA ARG A 340 -23.63 16.98 1.05
C ARG A 340 -22.66 17.80 0.19
N THR A 341 -21.38 17.87 0.57
CA THR A 341 -20.33 18.53 -0.23
C THR A 341 -20.22 17.90 -1.62
N PHE A 342 -20.17 16.57 -1.69
CA PHE A 342 -20.17 15.86 -2.98
C PHE A 342 -21.44 16.12 -3.79
N ALA A 343 -22.63 16.04 -3.16
CA ALA A 343 -23.91 16.26 -3.83
C ALA A 343 -24.06 17.69 -4.40
N ALA A 344 -23.42 18.67 -3.77
CA ALA A 344 -23.36 20.05 -4.27
C ALA A 344 -22.39 20.20 -5.46
N HIS A 345 -21.33 19.39 -5.54
CA HIS A 345 -20.27 19.46 -6.56
C HIS A 345 -19.98 18.09 -7.21
N PRO A 346 -20.96 17.38 -7.80
CA PRO A 346 -20.85 15.96 -8.11
C PRO A 346 -19.87 15.64 -9.25
N LEU A 347 -19.67 16.54 -10.20
CA LEU A 347 -18.83 16.28 -11.37
C LEU A 347 -17.34 16.51 -11.08
N ALA A 348 -17.01 17.72 -10.63
CA ALA A 348 -15.63 18.16 -10.48
C ALA A 348 -15.12 18.11 -9.03
N GLY A 349 -16.01 18.01 -8.05
CA GLY A 349 -15.64 18.13 -6.64
C GLY A 349 -15.27 19.55 -6.26
N VAL A 350 -14.62 19.69 -5.09
CA VAL A 350 -14.24 20.98 -4.49
C VAL A 350 -12.74 21.24 -4.51
N GLY A 351 -11.97 20.41 -5.24
CA GLY A 351 -10.50 20.43 -5.28
C GLY A 351 -9.88 19.53 -4.22
N PHE A 352 -8.78 18.83 -4.61
CA PHE A 352 -8.09 17.86 -3.74
C PHE A 352 -7.43 18.47 -2.50
N GLY A 353 -7.24 19.79 -2.44
CA GLY A 353 -6.84 20.53 -1.24
C GLY A 353 -7.97 21.39 -0.64
N GLY A 354 -9.12 21.45 -1.33
CA GLY A 354 -10.25 22.34 -0.95
C GLY A 354 -11.28 21.71 -0.01
N TYR A 355 -11.14 20.41 0.31
CA TYR A 355 -12.13 19.66 1.09
C TYR A 355 -12.47 20.31 2.43
N TRP A 356 -11.45 20.63 3.24
CA TRP A 356 -11.62 21.16 4.59
C TRP A 356 -12.34 22.52 4.62
N VAL A 357 -12.15 23.35 3.58
CA VAL A 357 -12.85 24.62 3.43
C VAL A 357 -14.32 24.38 3.05
N ALA A 358 -14.56 23.54 2.05
CA ALA A 358 -15.90 23.27 1.54
C ALA A 358 -16.79 22.55 2.56
N VAL A 359 -16.25 21.54 3.26
CA VAL A 359 -17.00 20.76 4.25
C VAL A 359 -17.42 21.61 5.46
N SER A 360 -16.65 22.66 5.80
CA SER A 360 -16.98 23.55 6.91
C SER A 360 -18.33 24.26 6.73
N GLY A 361 -18.69 24.59 5.50
CA GLY A 361 -20.01 25.17 5.15
C GLY A 361 -21.17 24.17 5.18
N GLN A 362 -20.89 22.88 5.27
CA GLN A 362 -21.88 21.80 5.28
C GLN A 362 -21.97 21.07 6.65
N HIS A 363 -21.10 21.41 7.60
CA HIS A 363 -21.00 20.74 8.88
C HIS A 363 -21.73 21.52 9.97
N GLU A 364 -22.77 20.92 10.53
CA GLU A 364 -23.66 21.53 11.52
C GLU A 364 -23.36 20.99 12.92
N GLY A 365 -22.38 21.32 13.62
CA GLY A 365 -22.46 20.89 15.01
C GLY A 365 -21.20 20.41 15.71
N SER A 366 -20.05 20.92 15.34
CA SER A 366 -18.81 20.51 16.00
C SER A 366 -18.24 21.52 16.99
N GLY A 367 -19.06 22.40 17.55
CA GLY A 367 -18.59 23.33 18.60
C GLY A 367 -17.34 24.13 18.23
N GLY A 368 -17.18 24.53 16.97
CA GLY A 368 -16.05 25.30 16.47
C GLY A 368 -14.88 24.48 15.89
N LEU A 369 -14.97 23.15 15.83
CA LEU A 369 -13.98 22.32 15.15
C LEU A 369 -14.39 22.08 13.70
N VAL A 370 -13.44 22.25 12.77
CA VAL A 370 -13.62 21.98 11.35
C VAL A 370 -12.98 20.65 11.00
N PRO A 371 -13.72 19.69 10.38
CA PRO A 371 -13.15 18.45 9.91
C PRO A 371 -12.07 18.70 8.86
N GLN A 372 -10.84 18.30 9.12
CA GLN A 372 -9.74 18.42 8.16
C GLN A 372 -9.80 17.31 7.10
N GLN A 373 -10.36 16.16 7.45
CA GLN A 373 -10.43 14.95 6.62
C GLN A 373 -11.76 14.24 6.84
N ALA A 374 -12.22 13.50 5.83
CA ALA A 374 -13.48 12.76 5.89
C ALA A 374 -13.43 11.50 6.78
N HIS A 375 -12.27 11.04 7.22
CA HIS A 375 -12.07 9.71 7.81
C HIS A 375 -12.69 8.58 6.97
N ASN A 376 -12.65 8.74 5.66
CA ASN A 376 -13.04 7.78 4.63
C ASN A 376 -12.46 8.25 3.30
N ASP A 377 -11.35 7.63 2.85
CA ASP A 377 -10.64 8.03 1.63
C ASP A 377 -11.55 8.04 0.39
N TYR A 378 -12.53 7.12 0.32
CA TYR A 378 -13.44 7.03 -0.85
C TYR A 378 -14.42 8.19 -0.91
N LEU A 379 -15.01 8.55 0.23
CA LEU A 379 -15.92 9.71 0.31
C LEU A 379 -15.16 11.00 0.07
N GLU A 380 -13.94 11.10 0.58
CA GLU A 380 -13.12 12.29 0.38
C GLU A 380 -12.69 12.48 -1.07
N VAL A 381 -12.33 11.39 -1.76
CA VAL A 381 -12.06 11.42 -3.21
C VAL A 381 -13.31 11.86 -3.99
N LEU A 382 -14.50 11.39 -3.60
CA LEU A 382 -15.75 11.84 -4.22
C LEU A 382 -16.03 13.34 -3.97
N ALA A 383 -15.85 13.82 -2.76
CA ALA A 383 -16.06 15.23 -2.44
C ALA A 383 -15.02 16.14 -3.11
N SER A 384 -13.74 15.74 -3.08
CA SER A 384 -12.62 16.54 -3.60
C SER A 384 -12.50 16.51 -5.12
N GLY A 385 -12.68 15.33 -5.73
CA GLY A 385 -12.46 15.09 -7.16
C GLY A 385 -13.74 14.86 -7.97
N GLY A 386 -14.89 14.80 -7.32
CA GLY A 386 -16.15 14.44 -7.98
C GLY A 386 -16.12 13.04 -8.61
N VAL A 387 -17.08 12.79 -9.49
CA VAL A 387 -17.14 11.53 -10.28
C VAL A 387 -15.90 11.37 -11.16
N PHE A 388 -15.33 12.45 -11.69
CA PHE A 388 -14.12 12.37 -12.52
C PHE A 388 -12.91 11.87 -11.71
N GLY A 389 -12.65 12.43 -10.53
CA GLY A 389 -11.58 11.97 -9.66
C GLY A 389 -11.77 10.51 -9.22
N ALA A 390 -13.00 10.15 -8.82
CA ALA A 390 -13.35 8.78 -8.43
C ALA A 390 -13.18 7.79 -9.60
N ALA A 391 -13.54 8.17 -10.84
CA ALA A 391 -13.35 7.34 -12.01
C ALA A 391 -11.86 7.06 -12.29
N VAL A 392 -10.98 8.05 -12.08
CA VAL A 392 -9.53 7.88 -12.24
C VAL A 392 -8.97 6.94 -11.18
N VAL A 393 -9.39 7.07 -9.92
CA VAL A 393 -9.00 6.15 -8.83
C VAL A 393 -9.50 4.73 -9.13
N LEU A 394 -10.74 4.58 -9.57
CA LEU A 394 -11.28 3.27 -9.98
C LEU A 394 -10.48 2.67 -11.14
N ALA A 395 -10.08 3.48 -12.14
CA ALA A 395 -9.24 3.03 -13.24
C ALA A 395 -7.88 2.50 -12.74
N PHE A 396 -7.26 3.14 -11.76
CA PHE A 396 -6.04 2.65 -11.11
C PHE A 396 -6.26 1.27 -10.48
N LEU A 397 -7.32 1.11 -9.69
CA LEU A 397 -7.66 -0.17 -9.03
C LEU A 397 -7.92 -1.28 -10.04
N LEU A 398 -8.70 -1.00 -11.09
CA LEU A 398 -8.97 -1.97 -12.17
C LEU A 398 -7.71 -2.37 -12.93
N LEU A 399 -6.83 -1.41 -13.24
CA LEU A 399 -5.54 -1.69 -13.88
C LEU A 399 -4.64 -2.52 -12.97
N LEU A 400 -4.59 -2.23 -11.67
CA LEU A 400 -3.84 -3.00 -10.69
C LEU A 400 -4.32 -4.45 -10.65
N VAL A 401 -5.63 -4.68 -10.55
CA VAL A 401 -6.22 -6.02 -10.57
C VAL A 401 -5.92 -6.72 -11.91
N ARG A 402 -6.10 -6.03 -13.04
CA ARG A 402 -5.81 -6.58 -14.37
C ARG A 402 -4.36 -6.99 -14.54
N GLN A 403 -3.43 -6.19 -14.01
CA GLN A 403 -2.00 -6.50 -14.12
C GLN A 403 -1.53 -7.58 -13.14
N SER A 404 -2.09 -7.64 -11.94
CA SER A 404 -1.73 -8.60 -10.90
C SER A 404 -2.36 -9.98 -11.09
N ALA A 405 -3.59 -10.08 -11.60
CA ALA A 405 -4.31 -11.35 -11.75
C ALA A 405 -3.53 -12.44 -12.53
N PRO A 406 -2.87 -12.16 -13.66
CA PRO A 406 -2.03 -13.15 -14.35
C PRO A 406 -0.82 -13.60 -13.50
N ARG A 407 -0.30 -12.72 -12.63
CA ARG A 407 0.91 -12.99 -11.83
C ARG A 407 0.66 -13.94 -10.67
N LEU A 408 -0.55 -13.97 -10.15
CA LEU A 408 -0.97 -14.98 -9.17
C LEU A 408 -0.90 -16.41 -9.74
N ARG A 409 -0.85 -16.56 -11.07
CA ARG A 409 -0.91 -17.84 -11.79
C ARG A 409 0.38 -18.20 -12.54
N ALA A 410 1.27 -17.24 -12.76
CA ALA A 410 2.47 -17.38 -13.57
C ALA A 410 3.73 -16.93 -12.82
N GLY A 411 4.91 -17.32 -13.32
CA GLY A 411 6.18 -16.95 -12.73
C GLY A 411 6.71 -17.96 -11.70
N SER A 412 7.77 -17.58 -10.98
CA SER A 412 8.34 -18.39 -9.90
C SER A 412 7.39 -18.49 -8.70
N ALA A 413 7.60 -19.49 -7.82
CA ALA A 413 6.83 -19.61 -6.58
C ALA A 413 6.95 -18.34 -5.72
N PHE A 414 8.15 -17.76 -5.66
CA PHE A 414 8.37 -16.50 -4.95
C PHE A 414 7.58 -15.34 -5.59
N ALA A 415 7.62 -15.18 -6.92
CA ALA A 415 6.92 -14.10 -7.60
C ALA A 415 5.40 -14.16 -7.39
N ARG A 416 4.80 -15.36 -7.42
CA ARG A 416 3.38 -15.56 -7.11
C ARG A 416 3.05 -15.21 -5.67
N ALA A 417 3.86 -15.66 -4.72
CA ALA A 417 3.67 -15.38 -3.30
C ALA A 417 3.90 -13.89 -2.97
N ALA A 418 4.86 -13.25 -3.64
CA ALA A 418 5.11 -11.81 -3.56
C ALA A 418 3.90 -11.00 -4.03
N CYS A 419 3.32 -11.37 -5.18
CA CYS A 419 2.09 -10.75 -5.68
C CYS A 419 0.92 -10.96 -4.70
N LEU A 420 0.75 -12.18 -4.17
CA LEU A 420 -0.28 -12.48 -3.16
C LEU A 420 -0.08 -11.64 -1.89
N GLY A 421 1.15 -11.54 -1.37
CA GLY A 421 1.46 -10.74 -0.19
C GLY A 421 1.21 -9.26 -0.39
N ALA A 422 1.62 -8.73 -1.55
CA ALA A 422 1.36 -7.34 -1.91
C ALA A 422 -0.14 -7.03 -2.00
N LEU A 423 -0.92 -7.89 -2.66
CA LEU A 423 -2.38 -7.75 -2.74
C LEU A 423 -3.08 -7.93 -1.39
N THR A 424 -2.54 -8.78 -0.50
CA THR A 424 -3.06 -8.93 0.86
C THR A 424 -2.86 -7.65 1.67
N GLY A 425 -1.66 -7.04 1.59
CA GLY A 425 -1.40 -5.74 2.21
C GLY A 425 -2.33 -4.64 1.68
N LEU A 426 -2.48 -4.55 0.35
CA LEU A 426 -3.38 -3.58 -0.29
C LEU A 426 -4.87 -3.83 0.00
N CYS A 427 -5.28 -5.09 0.22
CA CYS A 427 -6.62 -5.43 0.69
C CYS A 427 -6.88 -4.83 2.07
N GLY A 428 -5.91 -4.91 2.99
CA GLY A 428 -5.99 -4.24 4.28
C GLY A 428 -6.20 -2.73 4.13
N VAL A 429 -5.33 -2.09 3.35
CA VAL A 429 -5.44 -0.65 3.04
C VAL A 429 -6.84 -0.30 2.50
N ALA A 430 -7.34 -1.06 1.52
CA ALA A 430 -8.64 -0.79 0.91
C ALA A 430 -9.80 -0.88 1.92
N VAL A 431 -9.74 -1.81 2.87
CA VAL A 431 -10.74 -1.94 3.94
C VAL A 431 -10.59 -0.84 4.97
N HIS A 432 -9.38 -0.52 5.40
CA HIS A 432 -9.12 0.52 6.40
C HIS A 432 -9.52 1.91 5.88
N SER A 433 -9.31 2.18 4.60
CA SER A 433 -9.71 3.44 3.92
C SER A 433 -11.23 3.69 3.89
N LEU A 434 -12.07 2.70 4.25
CA LEU A 434 -13.51 2.91 4.46
C LEU A 434 -13.82 3.70 5.74
N VAL A 435 -12.90 3.71 6.70
CA VAL A 435 -13.12 4.28 8.04
C VAL A 435 -12.00 5.22 8.50
N GLU A 436 -11.00 5.47 7.65
CA GLU A 436 -9.85 6.32 7.96
C GLU A 436 -9.22 6.92 6.69
N PHE A 437 -8.24 7.83 6.83
CA PHE A 437 -7.55 8.57 5.76
C PHE A 437 -6.04 8.29 5.72
N GLY A 438 -5.64 7.04 5.91
CA GLY A 438 -4.23 6.65 6.05
C GLY A 438 -3.37 6.86 4.82
N LEU A 439 -3.94 6.98 3.62
CA LEU A 439 -3.20 7.25 2.39
C LEU A 439 -2.79 8.72 2.22
N HIS A 440 -3.32 9.64 3.03
CA HIS A 440 -2.84 11.02 3.14
C HIS A 440 -1.46 11.10 3.83
N VAL A 441 -1.05 10.04 4.53
CA VAL A 441 0.25 9.96 5.19
C VAL A 441 1.30 9.47 4.20
N PRO A 442 2.33 10.27 3.87
CA PRO A 442 3.30 9.95 2.82
C PRO A 442 3.98 8.58 2.99
N SER A 443 4.35 8.20 4.22
CA SER A 443 4.95 6.88 4.46
C SER A 443 4.03 5.72 4.08
N ASN A 444 2.74 5.83 4.37
CA ASN A 444 1.75 4.81 4.02
C ASN A 444 1.51 4.77 2.52
N ALA A 445 1.45 5.95 1.87
CA ALA A 445 1.33 6.03 0.42
C ALA A 445 2.54 5.40 -0.28
N PHE A 446 3.79 5.71 0.16
CA PHE A 446 4.99 5.07 -0.38
C PHE A 446 4.97 3.55 -0.21
N ALA A 447 4.58 3.05 0.96
CA ALA A 447 4.45 1.62 1.21
C ALA A 447 3.36 0.97 0.32
N ALA A 448 2.19 1.60 0.19
CA ALA A 448 1.11 1.10 -0.67
C ALA A 448 1.51 1.08 -2.16
N LEU A 449 2.17 2.13 -2.65
CA LEU A 449 2.71 2.21 -4.01
C LEU A 449 3.82 1.17 -4.25
N ALA A 450 4.66 0.90 -3.24
CA ALA A 450 5.64 -0.18 -3.29
C ALA A 450 4.96 -1.55 -3.45
N LEU A 451 3.87 -1.80 -2.71
CA LEU A 451 3.07 -3.02 -2.86
C LEU A 451 2.36 -3.08 -4.22
N ALA A 452 1.81 -1.96 -4.70
CA ALA A 452 1.19 -1.89 -6.03
C ALA A 452 2.21 -2.21 -7.14
N ALA A 453 3.42 -1.65 -7.05
CA ALA A 453 4.52 -1.99 -7.96
C ALA A 453 4.89 -3.47 -7.86
N ALA A 454 5.02 -4.02 -6.66
CA ALA A 454 5.34 -5.44 -6.44
C ALA A 454 4.28 -6.37 -7.02
N ALA A 455 2.99 -6.04 -6.89
CA ALA A 455 1.88 -6.79 -7.48
C ALA A 455 1.84 -6.68 -9.01
N ALA A 456 2.26 -5.55 -9.56
CA ALA A 456 2.17 -5.24 -10.99
C ALA A 456 3.43 -5.57 -11.80
N THR A 457 4.60 -5.79 -11.19
CA THR A 457 5.86 -6.03 -11.92
C THR A 457 5.94 -7.45 -12.49
N TRP A 458 6.33 -7.56 -13.76
CA TRP A 458 6.46 -8.84 -14.45
C TRP A 458 7.91 -9.33 -14.48
N HIS A 459 8.13 -10.55 -14.01
CA HIS A 459 9.40 -11.26 -14.14
C HIS A 459 9.21 -12.49 -15.03
N PRO A 460 9.54 -12.41 -16.32
CA PRO A 460 9.49 -13.61 -17.17
C PRO A 460 10.45 -14.64 -16.61
N LEU A 461 9.97 -15.88 -16.48
CA LEU A 461 10.84 -17.02 -16.23
C LEU A 461 11.93 -17.01 -17.31
N LYS A 462 13.22 -17.04 -16.93
CA LYS A 462 14.28 -17.34 -17.89
C LYS A 462 13.92 -18.69 -18.49
N ARG A 463 13.63 -18.73 -19.80
CA ARG A 463 13.55 -20.03 -20.51
C ARG A 463 14.87 -20.74 -20.22
N PRO A 464 14.84 -22.03 -19.84
CA PRO A 464 16.07 -22.80 -19.80
C PRO A 464 16.77 -22.63 -21.17
N LYS A 465 18.05 -22.34 -21.17
CA LYS A 465 18.86 -22.38 -22.37
C LYS A 465 18.91 -23.88 -22.75
N ASN A 466 18.20 -24.28 -23.80
CA ASN A 466 18.42 -25.54 -24.46
C ASN A 466 19.83 -25.55 -25.05
#